data_64551598d1f784f72082b3cb064a711a
#
_entry.id   64551598d1f784f72082b3cb064a711a
#
_cell.length_a   1.000
_cell.length_b   1.000
_cell.length_c   1.000
_cell.angle_alpha   90.00
_cell.angle_beta   90.00
_cell.angle_gamma   90.00
#
_symmetry.space_group_name_H-M   'P 1'
#
loop_
_entity.id
_entity.type
_entity.pdbx_description
1 polymer ?
#
loop_
_entity_poly.entity_id
_entity_poly.type
_entity_poly.pdbx_seq_one_letter_code
_entity_poly.pdbx_strand_id
1 'polypeptide(L)'
;MNPSARRPKEEPRPRRGAPEETRRRLVAAAAEEFNRLGYEGTDSNRLARAAGYAPGTFYKHFRDKREIFLAVYGEWVDREWEEVSAALEWAGDAAQRAGRIVDLLLAHHRRWSGLRASLRMLTAADPVVREFYRGQRRRQFELLARLRAAAGDPPRSREQDALLLFTLERCADAMAEDEAQTLGLDAAAMRALLVERVTAAL
;
A
#
# COMPACT_ATOMS: atom_id res chain seq x y z
N MET A 1 -18.81 -57.23 23.49
CA MET A 1 -17.81 -56.71 22.54
C MET A 1 -18.21 -55.28 22.18
N ASN A 2 -17.48 -54.32 22.70
CA ASN A 2 -17.79 -52.90 22.53
C ASN A 2 -16.70 -52.28 21.60
N PRO A 3 -16.99 -51.76 20.42
CA PRO A 3 -15.96 -51.14 19.56
C PRO A 3 -15.64 -49.76 20.04
N SER A 4 -14.39 -49.61 20.42
CA SER A 4 -13.72 -48.36 20.82
C SER A 4 -13.97 -47.24 19.81
N ALA A 5 -14.63 -46.15 20.24
CA ALA A 5 -14.76 -44.91 19.50
C ALA A 5 -13.39 -44.23 19.36
N ARG A 6 -12.86 -44.19 18.14
CA ARG A 6 -11.65 -43.44 17.82
C ARG A 6 -11.96 -41.95 18.02
N ARG A 7 -11.24 -41.27 18.93
CA ARG A 7 -11.20 -39.83 19.04
C ARG A 7 -10.73 -39.23 17.72
N PRO A 8 -11.33 -38.10 17.25
CA PRO A 8 -10.83 -37.40 16.09
C PRO A 8 -9.38 -36.93 16.37
N LYS A 9 -8.49 -37.10 15.40
CA LYS A 9 -7.14 -36.53 15.45
C LYS A 9 -7.26 -35.03 15.52
N GLU A 10 -6.82 -34.41 16.64
CA GLU A 10 -6.60 -32.98 16.71
C GLU A 10 -5.61 -32.58 15.59
N GLU A 11 -6.03 -31.65 14.72
CA GLU A 11 -5.13 -31.02 13.77
C GLU A 11 -3.96 -30.39 14.52
N PRO A 12 -2.71 -30.53 14.03
CA PRO A 12 -1.56 -29.98 14.72
C PRO A 12 -1.67 -28.45 14.78
N ARG A 13 -1.75 -27.93 16.00
CA ARG A 13 -1.67 -26.48 16.24
C ARG A 13 -0.39 -25.94 15.61
N PRO A 14 -0.45 -24.85 14.82
CA PRO A 14 0.74 -24.31 14.18
C PRO A 14 1.81 -24.04 15.25
N ARG A 15 3.04 -24.52 15.01
CA ARG A 15 4.20 -24.27 15.86
C ARG A 15 4.31 -22.75 16.04
N ARG A 16 4.59 -22.30 17.28
CA ARG A 16 4.86 -20.89 17.58
C ARG A 16 5.95 -20.40 16.62
N GLY A 17 5.57 -19.65 15.58
CA GLY A 17 6.50 -18.96 14.72
C GLY A 17 7.28 -17.92 15.53
N ALA A 18 8.48 -17.56 15.06
CA ALA A 18 9.20 -16.44 15.65
C ALA A 18 8.27 -15.21 15.73
N PRO A 19 8.38 -14.34 16.75
CA PRO A 19 7.53 -13.17 16.91
C PRO A 19 7.41 -12.32 15.64
N GLU A 20 8.50 -12.16 14.91
CA GLU A 20 8.56 -11.45 13.62
C GLU A 20 7.68 -12.09 12.55
N GLU A 21 7.69 -13.41 12.43
CA GLU A 21 6.84 -14.14 11.48
C GLU A 21 5.36 -13.97 11.81
N THR A 22 5.01 -14.02 13.09
CA THR A 22 3.64 -13.78 13.56
C THR A 22 3.19 -12.36 13.22
N ARG A 23 4.05 -11.37 13.49
CA ARG A 23 3.80 -9.96 13.17
C ARG A 23 3.58 -9.77 11.67
N ARG A 24 4.46 -10.32 10.83
CA ARG A 24 4.35 -10.25 9.37
C ARG A 24 3.04 -10.86 8.85
N ARG A 25 2.63 -12.02 9.38
CA ARG A 25 1.35 -12.64 9.01
C ARG A 25 0.15 -11.82 9.43
N LEU A 26 0.19 -11.20 10.61
CA LEU A 26 -0.87 -10.28 11.06
C LEU A 26 -0.98 -9.10 10.10
N VAL A 27 0.14 -8.47 9.72
CA VAL A 27 0.16 -7.32 8.79
C VAL A 27 -0.38 -7.72 7.42
N ALA A 28 0.07 -8.86 6.87
CA ALA A 28 -0.39 -9.34 5.56
C ALA A 28 -1.91 -9.61 5.55
N ALA A 29 -2.43 -10.31 6.57
CA ALA A 29 -3.86 -10.56 6.68
C ALA A 29 -4.67 -9.27 6.90
N ALA A 30 -4.13 -8.34 7.70
CA ALA A 30 -4.77 -7.04 7.94
C ALA A 30 -4.85 -6.19 6.65
N ALA A 31 -3.83 -6.24 5.80
CA ALA A 31 -3.83 -5.54 4.52
C ALA A 31 -5.01 -5.98 3.64
N GLU A 32 -5.22 -7.29 3.49
CA GLU A 32 -6.33 -7.84 2.71
C GLU A 32 -7.70 -7.52 3.34
N GLU A 33 -7.83 -7.62 4.68
CA GLU A 33 -9.08 -7.30 5.36
C GLU A 33 -9.42 -5.80 5.29
N PHE A 34 -8.46 -4.90 5.48
CA PHE A 34 -8.66 -3.47 5.30
C PHE A 34 -9.00 -3.11 3.86
N ASN A 35 -8.37 -3.76 2.89
CA ASN A 35 -8.67 -3.54 1.48
C ASN A 35 -10.08 -3.99 1.11
N ARG A 36 -10.54 -5.12 1.68
CA ARG A 36 -11.84 -5.71 1.34
C ARG A 36 -13.02 -5.05 2.07
N LEU A 37 -12.84 -4.65 3.34
CA LEU A 37 -13.93 -4.22 4.23
C LEU A 37 -13.81 -2.74 4.66
N GLY A 38 -12.71 -2.09 4.33
CA GLY A 38 -12.36 -0.80 4.89
C GLY A 38 -11.93 -0.88 6.36
N TYR A 39 -11.44 0.25 6.85
CA TYR A 39 -11.00 0.33 8.25
C TYR A 39 -12.15 0.10 9.23
N GLU A 40 -13.31 0.74 9.03
CA GLU A 40 -14.46 0.63 9.94
C GLU A 40 -15.11 -0.76 9.92
N GLY A 41 -15.04 -1.48 8.81
CA GLY A 41 -15.58 -2.85 8.67
C GLY A 41 -14.75 -3.94 9.35
N THR A 42 -13.66 -3.58 10.05
CA THR A 42 -12.77 -4.53 10.72
C THR A 42 -12.61 -4.25 12.20
N ASP A 43 -12.18 -5.26 12.95
CA ASP A 43 -11.74 -5.16 14.34
C ASP A 43 -10.52 -6.06 14.61
N SER A 44 -9.83 -5.84 15.73
CA SER A 44 -8.62 -6.58 16.10
C SER A 44 -8.82 -8.10 16.19
N ASN A 45 -9.99 -8.55 16.61
CA ASN A 45 -10.30 -9.97 16.72
C ASN A 45 -10.47 -10.61 15.33
N ARG A 46 -11.09 -9.87 14.41
CA ARG A 46 -11.23 -10.29 13.02
C ARG A 46 -9.87 -10.40 12.35
N LEU A 47 -9.02 -9.38 12.51
CA LEU A 47 -7.67 -9.38 11.94
C LEU A 47 -6.81 -10.53 12.47
N ALA A 48 -6.89 -10.84 13.78
CA ALA A 48 -6.22 -12.01 14.35
C ALA A 48 -6.69 -13.31 13.71
N ARG A 49 -8.01 -13.52 13.62
CA ARG A 49 -8.60 -14.72 13.00
C ARG A 49 -8.24 -14.85 11.52
N ALA A 50 -8.25 -13.76 10.76
CA ALA A 50 -7.84 -13.75 9.35
C ALA A 50 -6.38 -14.20 9.16
N ALA A 51 -5.52 -13.87 10.12
CA ALA A 51 -4.12 -14.33 10.15
C ALA A 51 -3.93 -15.76 10.69
N GLY A 52 -5.00 -16.46 11.08
CA GLY A 52 -4.95 -17.80 11.67
C GLY A 52 -4.57 -17.83 13.16
N TYR A 53 -4.74 -16.73 13.89
CA TYR A 53 -4.39 -16.61 15.29
C TYR A 53 -5.60 -16.36 16.21
N ALA A 54 -5.45 -16.74 17.49
CA ALA A 54 -6.40 -16.34 18.52
C ALA A 54 -6.31 -14.82 18.80
N PRO A 55 -7.42 -14.16 19.20
CA PRO A 55 -7.46 -12.72 19.44
C PRO A 55 -6.35 -12.20 20.38
N GLY A 56 -6.01 -12.94 21.43
CA GLY A 56 -4.94 -12.57 22.37
C GLY A 56 -3.55 -12.49 21.73
N THR A 57 -3.34 -13.12 20.57
CA THR A 57 -2.07 -13.03 19.84
C THR A 57 -1.90 -11.65 19.22
N PHE A 58 -2.98 -11.03 18.73
CA PHE A 58 -2.95 -9.68 18.19
C PHE A 58 -2.33 -8.70 19.18
N TYR A 59 -2.83 -8.67 20.41
CA TYR A 59 -2.41 -7.71 21.44
C TYR A 59 -0.98 -7.91 21.98
N LYS A 60 -0.32 -9.00 21.60
CA LYS A 60 1.13 -9.17 21.83
C LYS A 60 2.00 -8.41 20.84
N HIS A 61 1.43 -8.04 19.68
CA HIS A 61 2.16 -7.41 18.56
C HIS A 61 1.68 -5.99 18.25
N PHE A 62 0.41 -5.68 18.53
CA PHE A 62 -0.22 -4.38 18.22
C PHE A 62 -1.14 -3.98 19.38
N ARG A 63 -1.09 -2.74 19.79
CA ARG A 63 -1.94 -2.18 20.86
C ARG A 63 -3.40 -2.07 20.43
N ASP A 64 -3.60 -1.67 19.16
CA ASP A 64 -4.92 -1.41 18.60
C ASP A 64 -4.97 -1.57 17.08
N LYS A 65 -6.16 -1.45 16.51
CA LYS A 65 -6.42 -1.51 15.07
C LYS A 65 -5.69 -0.42 14.28
N ARG A 66 -5.49 0.76 14.86
CA ARG A 66 -4.76 1.86 14.22
C ARG A 66 -3.28 1.54 14.07
N GLU A 67 -2.66 0.97 15.08
CA GLU A 67 -1.24 0.63 15.03
C GLU A 67 -0.93 -0.38 13.90
N ILE A 68 -1.73 -1.43 13.75
CA ILE A 68 -1.55 -2.37 12.65
C ILE A 68 -1.90 -1.74 11.29
N PHE A 69 -2.89 -0.83 11.23
CA PHE A 69 -3.18 -0.08 10.00
C PHE A 69 -1.98 0.76 9.53
N LEU A 70 -1.31 1.45 10.45
CA LEU A 70 -0.10 2.23 10.14
C LEU A 70 1.06 1.32 9.70
N ALA A 71 1.19 0.13 10.29
CA ALA A 71 2.19 -0.86 9.86
C ALA A 71 1.89 -1.37 8.43
N VAL A 72 0.63 -1.70 8.13
CA VAL A 72 0.18 -2.09 6.78
C VAL A 72 0.51 -1.00 5.77
N TYR A 73 0.14 0.24 6.09
CA TYR A 73 0.39 1.37 5.18
C TYR A 73 1.89 1.61 4.97
N GLY A 74 2.70 1.54 6.03
CA GLY A 74 4.15 1.68 5.92
C GLY A 74 4.78 0.63 5.00
N GLU A 75 4.46 -0.66 5.22
CA GLU A 75 4.97 -1.75 4.38
C GLU A 75 4.47 -1.65 2.92
N TRP A 76 3.24 -1.17 2.71
CA TRP A 76 2.70 -0.93 1.38
C TRP A 76 3.48 0.17 0.64
N VAL A 77 3.73 1.31 1.29
CA VAL A 77 4.51 2.42 0.72
C VAL A 77 5.94 1.98 0.42
N ASP A 78 6.60 1.29 1.34
CA ASP A 78 7.98 0.84 1.16
C ASP A 78 8.09 -0.09 -0.07
N ARG A 79 7.16 -1.03 -0.26
CA ARG A 79 7.13 -1.92 -1.43
C ARG A 79 6.86 -1.18 -2.74
N GLU A 80 5.89 -0.25 -2.75
CA GLU A 80 5.61 0.58 -3.93
C GLU A 80 6.87 1.32 -4.40
N TRP A 81 7.61 1.89 -3.45
CA TRP A 81 8.82 2.65 -3.78
C TRP A 81 10.02 1.78 -4.15
N GLU A 82 10.12 0.56 -3.66
CA GLU A 82 11.08 -0.44 -4.15
C GLU A 82 10.83 -0.73 -5.64
N GLU A 83 9.58 -0.96 -6.03
CA GLU A 83 9.20 -1.23 -7.41
C GLU A 83 9.41 0.00 -8.33
N VAL A 84 9.07 1.20 -7.86
CA VAL A 84 9.33 2.46 -8.58
C VAL A 84 10.83 2.68 -8.77
N SER A 85 11.65 2.46 -7.74
CA SER A 85 13.10 2.58 -7.83
C SER A 85 13.68 1.61 -8.85
N ALA A 86 13.26 0.35 -8.85
CA ALA A 86 13.67 -0.64 -9.84
C ALA A 86 13.24 -0.26 -11.27
N ALA A 87 12.08 0.38 -11.43
CA ALA A 87 11.61 0.87 -12.73
C ALA A 87 12.45 2.06 -13.24
N LEU A 88 12.94 2.92 -12.34
CA LEU A 88 13.83 4.04 -12.67
C LEU A 88 15.23 3.56 -13.10
N GLU A 89 15.74 2.50 -12.47
CA GLU A 89 17.06 1.90 -12.78
C GLU A 89 17.03 0.99 -14.03
N TRP A 90 15.82 0.69 -14.54
CA TRP A 90 15.69 -0.19 -15.69
C TRP A 90 16.30 0.42 -16.97
N ALA A 91 17.00 -0.42 -17.76
CA ALA A 91 17.67 -0.03 -19.02
C ALA A 91 16.68 0.24 -20.13
N GLY A 92 16.10 1.43 -20.17
CA GLY A 92 15.17 1.90 -21.18
C GLY A 92 15.27 3.42 -21.34
N ASP A 93 14.64 3.96 -22.39
CA ASP A 93 14.52 5.40 -22.50
C ASP A 93 13.55 6.00 -21.46
N ALA A 94 13.52 7.34 -21.35
CA ALA A 94 12.69 8.03 -20.36
C ALA A 94 11.19 7.70 -20.53
N ALA A 95 10.68 7.59 -21.76
CA ALA A 95 9.27 7.28 -22.00
C ALA A 95 8.91 5.84 -21.59
N GLN A 96 9.81 4.89 -21.85
CA GLN A 96 9.64 3.49 -21.45
C GLN A 96 9.66 3.35 -19.90
N ARG A 97 10.59 4.01 -19.21
CA ARG A 97 10.62 4.04 -17.74
C ARG A 97 9.37 4.69 -17.17
N ALA A 98 8.97 5.83 -17.71
CA ALA A 98 7.74 6.52 -17.31
C ALA A 98 6.50 5.62 -17.48
N GLY A 99 6.40 4.92 -18.60
CA GLY A 99 5.32 3.96 -18.86
C GLY A 99 5.24 2.88 -17.79
N ARG A 100 6.38 2.28 -17.42
CA ARG A 100 6.43 1.26 -16.35
C ARG A 100 6.01 1.83 -14.97
N ILE A 101 6.49 3.02 -14.62
CA ILE A 101 6.14 3.68 -13.36
C ILE A 101 4.63 3.94 -13.31
N VAL A 102 4.05 4.47 -14.37
CA VAL A 102 2.60 4.73 -14.45
C VAL A 102 1.81 3.42 -14.35
N ASP A 103 2.22 2.37 -15.04
CA ASP A 103 1.54 1.07 -14.99
C ASP A 103 1.60 0.43 -13.59
N LEU A 104 2.76 0.49 -12.93
CA LEU A 104 2.92 0.06 -11.54
C LEU A 104 1.99 0.84 -10.60
N LEU A 105 1.99 2.16 -10.71
CA LEU A 105 1.13 3.02 -9.90
C LEU A 105 -0.36 2.69 -10.08
N LEU A 106 -0.82 2.60 -11.32
CA LEU A 106 -2.22 2.26 -11.64
C LEU A 106 -2.60 0.85 -11.14
N ALA A 107 -1.72 -0.13 -11.28
CA ALA A 107 -1.94 -1.49 -10.77
C ALA A 107 -2.04 -1.50 -9.23
N HIS A 108 -1.15 -0.79 -8.53
CA HIS A 108 -1.17 -0.65 -7.07
C HIS A 108 -2.45 0.02 -6.58
N HIS A 109 -2.86 1.13 -7.20
CA HIS A 109 -4.08 1.86 -6.81
C HIS A 109 -5.34 1.01 -7.02
N ARG A 110 -5.43 0.26 -8.12
CA ARG A 110 -6.56 -0.67 -8.35
C ARG A 110 -6.59 -1.79 -7.32
N ARG A 111 -5.43 -2.43 -7.07
CA ARG A 111 -5.35 -3.54 -6.12
C ARG A 111 -5.72 -3.13 -4.71
N TRP A 112 -5.31 -1.94 -4.28
CA TRP A 112 -5.40 -1.47 -2.89
C TRP A 112 -6.40 -0.31 -2.70
N SER A 113 -7.40 -0.21 -3.57
CA SER A 113 -8.37 0.90 -3.56
C SER A 113 -9.10 1.05 -2.22
N GLY A 114 -9.53 -0.05 -1.58
CA GLY A 114 -10.20 -0.02 -0.27
C GLY A 114 -9.28 0.40 0.88
N LEU A 115 -8.00 -0.03 0.86
CA LEU A 115 -7.00 0.44 1.82
C LEU A 115 -6.75 1.94 1.65
N ARG A 116 -6.63 2.42 0.40
CA ARG A 116 -6.43 3.84 0.08
C ARG A 116 -7.64 4.69 0.48
N ALA A 117 -8.86 4.22 0.24
CA ALA A 117 -10.08 4.90 0.70
C ALA A 117 -10.07 5.05 2.24
N SER A 118 -9.72 3.98 2.96
CA SER A 118 -9.55 4.02 4.42
C SER A 118 -8.47 5.02 4.86
N LEU A 119 -7.35 5.07 4.15
CA LEU A 119 -6.27 6.02 4.45
C LEU A 119 -6.74 7.48 4.29
N ARG A 120 -7.44 7.81 3.20
CA ARG A 120 -7.96 9.17 2.98
C ARG A 120 -8.92 9.59 4.10
N MET A 121 -9.86 8.72 4.46
CA MET A 121 -10.80 8.95 5.55
C MET A 121 -10.06 9.19 6.89
N LEU A 122 -9.14 8.30 7.25
CA LEU A 122 -8.41 8.39 8.51
C LEU A 122 -7.46 9.60 8.54
N THR A 123 -6.81 9.95 7.43
CA THR A 123 -5.95 11.13 7.35
C THR A 123 -6.75 12.42 7.60
N ALA A 124 -8.02 12.48 7.20
CA ALA A 124 -8.91 13.59 7.50
C ALA A 124 -9.33 13.62 8.99
N ALA A 125 -9.65 12.46 9.57
CA ALA A 125 -10.27 12.34 10.88
C ALA A 125 -9.29 12.16 12.05
N ASP A 126 -8.17 11.44 11.86
CA ASP A 126 -7.23 11.04 12.93
C ASP A 126 -5.89 11.80 12.81
N PRO A 127 -5.52 12.63 13.80
CA PRO A 127 -4.27 13.39 13.76
C PRO A 127 -3.01 12.51 13.79
N VAL A 128 -3.06 11.30 14.40
CA VAL A 128 -1.92 10.37 14.45
C VAL A 128 -1.68 9.77 13.07
N VAL A 129 -2.74 9.34 12.37
CA VAL A 129 -2.65 8.84 11.00
C VAL A 129 -2.17 9.96 10.06
N ARG A 130 -2.69 11.17 10.24
CA ARG A 130 -2.28 12.34 9.45
C ARG A 130 -0.80 12.65 9.59
N GLU A 131 -0.25 12.62 10.80
CA GLU A 131 1.17 12.89 11.00
C GLU A 131 2.05 11.76 10.47
N PHE A 132 1.64 10.50 10.63
CA PHE A 132 2.31 9.37 10.03
C PHE A 132 2.35 9.49 8.49
N TYR A 133 1.21 9.82 7.86
CA TYR A 133 1.11 10.07 6.43
C TYR A 133 2.05 11.18 5.97
N ARG A 134 2.10 12.30 6.69
CA ARG A 134 3.04 13.41 6.42
C ARG A 134 4.50 12.97 6.52
N GLY A 135 4.82 12.12 7.49
CA GLY A 135 6.14 11.51 7.63
C GLY A 135 6.52 10.69 6.41
N GLN A 136 5.61 9.84 5.91
CA GLN A 136 5.83 9.08 4.68
C GLN A 136 6.06 9.99 3.46
N ARG A 137 5.28 11.08 3.34
CA ARG A 137 5.48 12.07 2.27
C ARG A 137 6.85 12.72 2.29
N ARG A 138 7.34 13.11 3.46
CA ARG A 138 8.70 13.65 3.59
C ARG A 138 9.75 12.66 3.09
N ARG A 139 9.64 11.38 3.50
CA ARG A 139 10.53 10.30 3.03
C ARG A 139 10.47 10.10 1.51
N GLN A 140 9.30 10.17 0.90
CA GLN A 140 9.11 10.06 -0.55
C GLN A 140 9.82 11.19 -1.31
N PHE A 141 9.70 12.43 -0.86
CA PHE A 141 10.42 13.56 -1.47
C PHE A 141 11.94 13.42 -1.32
N GLU A 142 12.43 12.97 -0.18
CA GLU A 142 13.85 12.71 0.03
C GLU A 142 14.37 11.58 -0.86
N LEU A 143 13.58 10.54 -1.07
CA LEU A 143 13.91 9.44 -1.97
C LEU A 143 13.97 9.91 -3.43
N LEU A 144 12.97 10.65 -3.90
CA LEU A 144 12.97 11.23 -5.24
C LEU A 144 14.20 12.11 -5.50
N ALA A 145 14.54 12.97 -4.54
CA ALA A 145 15.72 13.82 -4.66
C ALA A 145 17.02 13.01 -4.75
N ARG A 146 17.14 11.92 -3.96
CA ARG A 146 18.32 11.01 -4.01
C ARG A 146 18.40 10.26 -5.34
N LEU A 147 17.28 9.69 -5.81
CA LEU A 147 17.23 8.94 -7.06
C LEU A 147 17.63 9.84 -8.25
N ARG A 148 17.15 11.08 -8.27
CA ARG A 148 17.50 12.06 -9.30
C ARG A 148 18.96 12.45 -9.25
N ALA A 149 19.50 12.72 -8.06
CA ALA A 149 20.93 13.03 -7.89
C ALA A 149 21.82 11.86 -8.34
N ALA A 150 21.41 10.62 -8.08
CA ALA A 150 22.13 9.43 -8.52
C ALA A 150 22.09 9.25 -10.06
N ALA A 151 21.00 9.66 -10.70
CA ALA A 151 20.85 9.66 -12.16
C ALA A 151 21.62 10.81 -12.85
N GLY A 152 22.11 11.80 -12.10
CA GLY A 152 22.74 13.00 -12.65
C GLY A 152 21.73 14.02 -13.22
N ASP A 153 20.45 13.88 -12.87
CA ASP A 153 19.39 14.76 -13.34
C ASP A 153 19.41 16.12 -12.63
N PRO A 154 18.93 17.19 -13.28
CA PRO A 154 18.89 18.51 -12.66
C PRO A 154 17.98 18.52 -11.41
N PRO A 155 18.34 19.30 -10.38
CA PRO A 155 17.53 19.40 -9.18
C PRO A 155 16.15 19.99 -9.47
N ARG A 156 15.12 19.45 -8.81
CA ARG A 156 13.75 19.99 -8.85
C ARG A 156 13.38 20.53 -7.47
N SER A 157 12.45 21.48 -7.43
CA SER A 157 11.92 21.97 -6.16
C SER A 157 10.99 20.92 -5.53
N ARG A 158 10.83 20.96 -4.21
CA ARG A 158 9.87 20.10 -3.50
C ARG A 158 8.42 20.31 -3.99
N GLU A 159 8.08 21.52 -4.41
CA GLU A 159 6.77 21.85 -4.95
C GLU A 159 6.53 21.20 -6.31
N GLN A 160 7.55 21.08 -7.16
CA GLN A 160 7.47 20.34 -8.43
C GLN A 160 7.27 18.85 -8.18
N ASP A 161 8.00 18.28 -7.22
CA ASP A 161 7.83 16.88 -6.84
C ASP A 161 6.45 16.62 -6.19
N ALA A 162 6.00 17.52 -5.33
CA ALA A 162 4.69 17.44 -4.71
C ALA A 162 3.56 17.50 -5.75
N LEU A 163 3.65 18.45 -6.70
CA LEU A 163 2.67 18.57 -7.78
C LEU A 163 2.60 17.30 -8.63
N LEU A 164 3.76 16.72 -8.98
CA LEU A 164 3.83 15.47 -9.71
C LEU A 164 3.16 14.34 -8.94
N LEU A 165 3.58 14.07 -7.69
CA LEU A 165 3.05 12.99 -6.88
C LEU A 165 1.55 13.15 -6.62
N PHE A 166 1.07 14.34 -6.25
CA PHE A 166 -0.34 14.57 -5.99
C PHE A 166 -1.19 14.38 -7.26
N THR A 167 -0.69 14.81 -8.42
CA THR A 167 -1.36 14.61 -9.70
C THR A 167 -1.46 13.11 -10.03
N LEU A 168 -0.33 12.40 -9.95
CA LEU A 168 -0.28 10.96 -10.24
C LEU A 168 -1.23 10.16 -9.34
N GLU A 169 -1.17 10.39 -8.04
CA GLU A 169 -2.02 9.66 -7.08
C GLU A 169 -3.49 9.99 -7.25
N ARG A 170 -3.85 11.28 -7.43
CA ARG A 170 -5.27 11.64 -7.59
C ARG A 170 -5.86 11.05 -8.88
N CYS A 171 -5.10 11.08 -9.98
CA CYS A 171 -5.54 10.47 -11.22
C CYS A 171 -5.64 8.94 -11.09
N ALA A 172 -4.65 8.31 -10.45
CA ALA A 172 -4.67 6.86 -10.23
C ALA A 172 -5.83 6.43 -9.32
N ASP A 173 -6.15 7.19 -8.25
CA ASP A 173 -7.33 6.95 -7.42
C ASP A 173 -8.62 7.08 -8.25
N ALA A 174 -8.78 8.14 -9.05
CA ALA A 174 -9.96 8.33 -9.90
C ALA A 174 -10.17 7.20 -10.91
N MET A 175 -9.06 6.67 -11.47
CA MET A 175 -9.11 5.53 -12.39
C MET A 175 -9.35 4.19 -11.67
N ALA A 176 -8.93 4.05 -10.43
CA ALA A 176 -9.12 2.84 -9.62
C ALA A 176 -10.52 2.74 -9.01
N GLU A 177 -11.20 3.86 -8.79
CA GLU A 177 -12.52 3.97 -8.14
C GLU A 177 -13.65 4.22 -9.16
N ASP A 178 -13.40 3.99 -10.45
CA ASP A 178 -14.34 4.20 -11.55
C ASP A 178 -14.87 5.64 -11.72
N GLU A 179 -14.30 6.62 -11.00
CA GLU A 179 -14.70 8.03 -11.11
C GLU A 179 -14.43 8.57 -12.51
N ALA A 180 -13.26 8.26 -13.07
CA ALA A 180 -12.92 8.67 -14.43
C ALA A 180 -13.91 8.10 -15.45
N GLN A 181 -14.30 6.83 -15.33
CA GLN A 181 -15.29 6.18 -16.20
C GLN A 181 -16.67 6.82 -16.05
N THR A 182 -17.10 7.11 -14.80
CA THR A 182 -18.38 7.77 -14.51
C THR A 182 -18.46 9.16 -15.13
N LEU A 183 -17.32 9.86 -15.23
CA LEU A 183 -17.21 11.16 -15.88
C LEU A 183 -17.05 11.07 -17.40
N GLY A 184 -17.06 9.87 -17.98
CA GLY A 184 -16.90 9.64 -19.43
C GLY A 184 -15.48 9.90 -19.94
N LEU A 185 -14.46 9.85 -19.05
CA LEU A 185 -13.07 10.04 -19.43
C LEU A 185 -12.46 8.75 -19.97
N ASP A 186 -11.63 8.88 -21.04
CA ASP A 186 -10.92 7.76 -21.61
C ASP A 186 -9.69 7.39 -20.76
N ALA A 187 -9.70 6.20 -20.21
CA ALA A 187 -8.61 5.69 -19.36
C ALA A 187 -7.28 5.55 -20.12
N ALA A 188 -7.29 5.23 -21.41
CA ALA A 188 -6.08 5.12 -22.22
C ALA A 188 -5.48 6.50 -22.48
N ALA A 189 -6.31 7.50 -22.77
CA ALA A 189 -5.87 8.89 -22.94
C ALA A 189 -5.33 9.43 -21.60
N MET A 190 -5.99 9.20 -20.49
CA MET A 190 -5.49 9.59 -19.17
C MET A 190 -4.13 8.96 -18.86
N ARG A 191 -3.98 7.64 -19.12
CA ARG A 191 -2.70 6.96 -18.95
C ARG A 191 -1.60 7.59 -19.82
N ALA A 192 -1.87 7.89 -21.09
CA ALA A 192 -0.90 8.51 -21.99
C ALA A 192 -0.43 9.88 -21.45
N LEU A 193 -1.34 10.73 -20.99
CA LEU A 193 -1.02 12.03 -20.38
C LEU A 193 -0.19 11.88 -19.09
N LEU A 194 -0.46 10.87 -18.28
CA LEU A 194 0.36 10.57 -17.09
C LEU A 194 1.79 10.16 -17.50
N VAL A 195 1.93 9.34 -18.52
CA VAL A 195 3.25 8.93 -19.05
C VAL A 195 4.03 10.15 -19.54
N GLU A 196 3.41 11.03 -20.33
CA GLU A 196 4.03 12.29 -20.77
C GLU A 196 4.49 13.14 -19.58
N ARG A 197 3.66 13.24 -18.54
CA ARG A 197 3.98 14.01 -17.33
C ARG A 197 5.15 13.43 -16.56
N VAL A 198 5.24 12.12 -16.44
CA VAL A 198 6.37 11.43 -15.78
C VAL A 198 7.61 11.55 -16.66
N THR A 199 7.51 11.34 -17.97
CA THR A 199 8.64 11.49 -18.90
C THR A 199 9.29 12.86 -18.82
N ALA A 200 8.49 13.92 -18.75
CA ALA A 200 8.97 15.29 -18.57
C ALA A 200 9.61 15.55 -17.18
N ALA A 201 9.48 14.62 -16.27
CA ALA A 201 10.02 14.70 -14.92
C ALA A 201 11.27 13.82 -14.71
N LEU A 202 11.55 12.91 -15.64
CA LEU A 202 12.75 12.07 -15.70
C LEU A 202 13.86 12.74 -16.50
#